data_3804b5eead06157bdca93798ebb0bf31
#
_entry.id   3804b5eead06157bdca93798ebb0bf31
#
_cell.length_a   1.000
_cell.length_b   1.000
_cell.length_c   1.000
_cell.angle_alpha   90.00
_cell.angle_beta   90.00
_cell.angle_gamma   90.00
#
_symmetry.space_group_name_H-M   'P 1'
#
loop_
_entity.id
_entity.type
_entity.pdbx_description
1 polymer ?
#
loop_
_entity_poly.entity_id
_entity_poly.type
_entity_poly.pdbx_seq_one_letter_code
_entity_poly.pdbx_strand_id
1 'polypeptide(L)'
;MKSKLQQTLEKNSKVITAELMPPRGGDPIRSLKIAQLLKNKVHAVNVTDGSRAIMRMCSLAMSKLLLENGIEPIMQISCRDRNKIALQSDILGANALGIKNILCITGDSVKAGDQQETKAVHEFEAVRLLKQIQSFNQGIDPTFEQLPDKRTEIFSGAAVDPSCRNKRSLKSRTRKKKEAGANFLQTQMVMDRNYLINFCKEISNPLEIPVIAGVFLSLIHI
;
A
#
# COMPACT_ATOMS: atom_id res chain seq x y z
N MET A 1 -2.95 -18.55 4.89
CA MET A 1 -1.90 -18.34 5.92
C MET A 1 -1.61 -16.85 6.05
N LYS A 2 -1.57 -16.29 7.28
CA LYS A 2 -1.30 -14.86 7.50
C LYS A 2 0.11 -14.46 7.04
N SER A 3 0.27 -13.26 6.51
CA SER A 3 1.56 -12.69 6.14
C SER A 3 2.44 -12.42 7.37
N LYS A 4 3.75 -12.33 7.18
CA LYS A 4 4.71 -11.99 8.25
C LYS A 4 4.44 -10.59 8.81
N LEU A 5 4.14 -9.62 7.93
CA LEU A 5 3.73 -8.28 8.32
C LEU A 5 2.49 -8.32 9.23
N GLN A 6 1.44 -9.02 8.81
CA GLN A 6 0.19 -9.16 9.57
C GLN A 6 0.45 -9.76 10.95
N GLN A 7 1.18 -10.89 11.01
CA GLN A 7 1.50 -11.57 12.27
C GLN A 7 2.28 -10.65 13.22
N THR A 8 3.20 -9.83 12.69
CA THR A 8 4.02 -8.94 13.51
C THR A 8 3.20 -7.76 14.05
N LEU A 9 2.34 -7.18 13.23
CA LEU A 9 1.44 -6.09 13.66
C LEU A 9 0.40 -6.56 14.68
N GLU A 10 -0.19 -7.73 14.50
CA GLU A 10 -1.15 -8.32 15.45
C GLU A 10 -0.54 -8.61 16.83
N LYS A 11 0.76 -8.88 16.88
CA LYS A 11 1.51 -9.07 18.14
C LYS A 11 1.94 -7.73 18.80
N ASN A 12 1.55 -6.59 18.23
CA ASN A 12 2.03 -5.27 18.65
C ASN A 12 3.56 -5.16 18.70
N SER A 13 4.24 -5.93 17.86
CA SER A 13 5.69 -5.96 17.78
C SER A 13 6.19 -4.89 16.81
N LYS A 14 7.45 -4.45 17.00
CA LYS A 14 8.09 -3.48 16.12
C LYS A 14 8.20 -4.03 14.69
N VAL A 15 7.61 -3.31 13.74
CA VAL A 15 7.69 -3.60 12.30
C VAL A 15 8.73 -2.70 11.65
N ILE A 16 9.55 -3.27 10.79
CA ILE A 16 10.47 -2.55 9.91
C ILE A 16 10.12 -2.94 8.48
N THR A 17 9.88 -1.95 7.62
CA THR A 17 9.69 -2.11 6.19
C THR A 17 10.66 -1.22 5.43
N ALA A 18 10.95 -1.55 4.18
CA ALA A 18 11.71 -0.70 3.29
C ALA A 18 10.92 -0.46 2.00
N GLU A 19 11.17 0.64 1.32
CA GLU A 19 10.55 0.96 0.04
C GLU A 19 11.46 0.52 -1.11
N LEU A 20 10.84 -0.05 -2.15
CA LEU A 20 11.47 -0.40 -3.40
C LEU A 20 10.66 0.17 -4.55
N MET A 21 11.32 0.98 -5.36
CA MET A 21 10.75 1.45 -6.63
C MET A 21 11.03 0.43 -7.73
N PRO A 22 10.00 -0.06 -8.43
CA PRO A 22 10.18 -0.87 -9.63
C PRO A 22 11.02 -0.13 -10.69
N PRO A 23 11.74 -0.85 -11.56
CA PRO A 23 12.56 -0.22 -12.60
C PRO A 23 11.70 0.52 -13.63
N ARG A 24 12.31 1.46 -14.37
CA ARG A 24 11.65 2.15 -15.52
C ARG A 24 11.63 1.30 -16.79
N GLY A 25 12.43 0.24 -16.83
CA GLY A 25 12.51 -0.70 -17.95
C GLY A 25 12.00 -2.09 -17.59
N GLY A 26 12.14 -3.03 -18.51
CA GLY A 26 11.69 -4.42 -18.35
C GLY A 26 12.63 -5.31 -17.53
N ASP A 27 13.83 -4.84 -17.17
CA ASP A 27 14.81 -5.64 -16.44
C ASP A 27 14.73 -5.37 -14.91
N PRO A 28 14.35 -6.36 -14.08
CA PRO A 28 14.23 -6.22 -12.63
C PRO A 28 15.54 -6.46 -11.87
N ILE A 29 16.62 -6.89 -12.53
CA ILE A 29 17.84 -7.40 -11.87
C ILE A 29 18.38 -6.42 -10.83
N ARG A 30 18.48 -5.11 -11.14
CA ARG A 30 18.98 -4.11 -10.21
C ARG A 30 18.10 -3.99 -8.97
N SER A 31 16.78 -3.97 -9.16
CA SER A 31 15.81 -3.88 -8.06
C SER A 31 15.85 -5.14 -7.19
N LEU A 32 16.00 -6.30 -7.78
CA LEU A 32 16.15 -7.57 -7.05
C LEU A 32 17.45 -7.63 -6.27
N LYS A 33 18.57 -7.14 -6.81
CA LYS A 33 19.85 -7.03 -6.07
C LYS A 33 19.69 -6.15 -4.82
N ILE A 34 19.01 -5.01 -4.92
CA ILE A 34 18.72 -4.14 -3.78
C ILE A 34 17.83 -4.87 -2.76
N ALA A 35 16.78 -5.53 -3.23
CA ALA A 35 15.86 -6.27 -2.37
C ALA A 35 16.56 -7.42 -1.61
N GLN A 36 17.52 -8.10 -2.21
CA GLN A 36 18.31 -9.15 -1.54
C GLN A 36 19.12 -8.60 -0.34
N LEU A 37 19.57 -7.35 -0.40
CA LEU A 37 20.25 -6.71 0.74
C LEU A 37 19.30 -6.48 1.94
N LEU A 38 17.99 -6.41 1.68
CA LEU A 38 16.95 -6.21 2.69
C LEU A 38 16.41 -7.54 3.24
N LYS A 39 16.65 -8.66 2.56
CA LYS A 39 16.16 -9.98 2.94
C LYS A 39 16.57 -10.32 4.38
N ASN A 40 15.62 -10.76 5.18
CA ASN A 40 15.77 -11.06 6.61
C ASN A 40 16.12 -9.87 7.53
N LYS A 41 16.26 -8.65 6.98
CA LYS A 41 16.49 -7.42 7.76
C LYS A 41 15.21 -6.61 7.96
N VAL A 42 14.22 -6.81 7.09
CA VAL A 42 12.90 -6.17 7.15
C VAL A 42 11.79 -7.21 7.17
N HIS A 43 10.62 -6.83 7.64
CA HIS A 43 9.44 -7.69 7.69
C HIS A 43 8.74 -7.77 6.35
N ALA A 44 8.73 -6.65 5.60
CA ALA A 44 8.19 -6.58 4.24
C ALA A 44 8.82 -5.44 3.45
N VAL A 45 8.70 -5.49 2.12
CA VAL A 45 9.18 -4.45 1.20
C VAL A 45 7.99 -3.80 0.50
N ASN A 46 7.84 -2.49 0.65
CA ASN A 46 6.84 -1.69 -0.05
C ASN A 46 7.24 -1.55 -1.52
N VAL A 47 6.40 -2.01 -2.43
CA VAL A 47 6.58 -1.90 -3.87
C VAL A 47 5.71 -0.78 -4.39
N THR A 48 6.32 0.33 -4.78
CA THR A 48 5.58 1.53 -5.24
C THR A 48 4.91 1.30 -6.59
N ASP A 49 3.77 1.97 -6.80
CA ASP A 49 2.98 1.90 -8.04
C ASP A 49 2.91 3.26 -8.73
N GLY A 50 3.78 3.47 -9.72
CA GLY A 50 3.84 4.71 -10.48
C GLY A 50 4.04 5.96 -9.61
N SER A 51 4.90 5.88 -8.59
CA SER A 51 5.22 7.01 -7.71
C SER A 51 5.59 8.26 -8.50
N ARG A 52 5.06 9.42 -8.10
CA ARG A 52 5.14 10.71 -8.80
C ARG A 52 4.59 10.69 -10.22
N ALA A 53 3.65 9.78 -10.53
CA ALA A 53 3.12 9.62 -11.89
C ALA A 53 4.21 9.36 -12.97
N ILE A 54 5.29 8.68 -12.60
CA ILE A 54 6.37 8.28 -13.51
C ILE A 54 6.16 6.82 -13.91
N MET A 55 6.24 6.53 -15.23
CA MET A 55 6.13 5.17 -15.77
C MET A 55 7.21 4.26 -15.22
N ARG A 56 6.78 3.11 -14.68
CA ARG A 56 7.62 2.04 -14.15
C ARG A 56 6.98 0.68 -14.40
N MET A 57 7.74 -0.39 -14.20
CA MET A 57 7.19 -1.75 -14.13
C MET A 57 6.06 -1.78 -13.09
N CYS A 58 4.96 -2.49 -13.37
CA CYS A 58 3.82 -2.55 -12.46
C CYS A 58 4.19 -3.20 -11.11
N SER A 59 3.56 -2.72 -10.05
CA SER A 59 3.78 -3.19 -8.69
C SER A 59 3.44 -4.68 -8.52
N LEU A 60 2.46 -5.19 -9.26
CA LEU A 60 2.05 -6.59 -9.25
C LEU A 60 3.20 -7.51 -9.70
N ALA A 61 3.81 -7.23 -10.85
CA ALA A 61 4.92 -8.03 -11.38
C ALA A 61 6.13 -7.99 -10.43
N MET A 62 6.53 -6.79 -9.97
CA MET A 62 7.65 -6.66 -9.06
C MET A 62 7.40 -7.36 -7.72
N SER A 63 6.17 -7.31 -7.19
CA SER A 63 5.79 -8.02 -5.96
C SER A 63 5.88 -9.53 -6.12
N LYS A 64 5.47 -10.08 -7.26
CA LYS A 64 5.62 -11.51 -7.56
C LYS A 64 7.09 -11.92 -7.60
N LEU A 65 7.93 -11.14 -8.26
CA LEU A 65 9.38 -11.39 -8.31
C LEU A 65 10.02 -11.36 -6.92
N LEU A 66 9.58 -10.46 -6.02
CA LEU A 66 10.04 -10.45 -4.63
C LEU A 66 9.65 -11.72 -3.89
N LEU A 67 8.41 -12.19 -4.03
CA LEU A 67 7.96 -13.45 -3.42
C LEU A 67 8.78 -14.65 -3.86
N GLU A 68 9.08 -14.77 -5.15
CA GLU A 68 9.93 -15.83 -5.70
C GLU A 68 11.36 -15.80 -5.13
N ASN A 69 11.81 -14.62 -4.70
CA ASN A 69 13.10 -14.43 -4.04
C ASN A 69 13.01 -14.55 -2.49
N GLY A 70 11.86 -14.95 -1.94
CA GLY A 70 11.64 -15.14 -0.50
C GLY A 70 11.58 -13.83 0.27
N ILE A 71 11.12 -12.74 -0.36
CA ILE A 71 10.94 -11.41 0.24
C ILE A 71 9.46 -11.08 0.21
N GLU A 72 8.88 -10.77 1.37
CA GLU A 72 7.45 -10.43 1.48
C GLU A 72 7.19 -9.01 0.96
N PRO A 73 6.29 -8.81 -0.04
CA PRO A 73 5.93 -7.50 -0.52
C PRO A 73 4.75 -6.90 0.23
N ILE A 74 4.69 -5.56 0.25
CA ILE A 74 3.47 -4.76 0.37
C ILE A 74 3.25 -4.14 -1.01
N MET A 75 2.33 -4.69 -1.78
CA MET A 75 2.03 -4.19 -3.12
C MET A 75 1.21 -2.90 -3.01
N GLN A 76 1.70 -1.79 -3.54
CA GLN A 76 0.89 -0.59 -3.67
C GLN A 76 -0.01 -0.70 -4.89
N ILE A 77 -1.26 -0.24 -4.76
CA ILE A 77 -2.19 -0.08 -5.88
C ILE A 77 -2.69 1.35 -5.93
N SER A 78 -2.39 2.04 -7.03
CA SER A 78 -2.87 3.39 -7.33
C SER A 78 -4.19 3.35 -8.10
N CYS A 79 -5.16 4.15 -7.62
CA CYS A 79 -6.43 4.35 -8.33
C CYS A 79 -6.31 5.31 -9.52
N ARG A 80 -5.18 5.99 -9.70
CA ARG A 80 -4.97 7.00 -10.74
C ARG A 80 -5.10 6.42 -12.14
N ASP A 81 -4.48 5.27 -12.39
CA ASP A 81 -4.23 4.78 -13.75
C ASP A 81 -5.20 3.67 -14.19
N ARG A 82 -6.07 3.22 -13.29
CA ARG A 82 -6.93 2.02 -13.49
C ARG A 82 -8.39 2.32 -13.24
N ASN A 83 -9.26 1.79 -14.11
CA ASN A 83 -10.70 1.76 -13.85
C ASN A 83 -11.07 0.66 -12.84
N LYS A 84 -12.35 0.60 -12.45
CA LYS A 84 -12.87 -0.38 -11.49
C LYS A 84 -12.51 -1.83 -11.87
N ILE A 85 -12.73 -2.22 -13.13
CA ILE A 85 -12.51 -3.59 -13.60
C ILE A 85 -11.01 -3.95 -13.49
N ALA A 86 -10.10 -3.07 -13.91
CA ALA A 86 -8.67 -3.29 -13.83
C ALA A 86 -8.20 -3.40 -12.37
N LEU A 87 -8.71 -2.55 -11.46
CA LEU A 87 -8.39 -2.64 -10.03
C LEU A 87 -8.86 -3.98 -9.42
N GLN A 88 -10.05 -4.44 -9.78
CA GLN A 88 -10.58 -5.72 -9.33
C GLN A 88 -9.74 -6.90 -9.85
N SER A 89 -9.37 -6.87 -11.13
CA SER A 89 -8.51 -7.88 -11.74
C SER A 89 -7.14 -7.94 -11.05
N ASP A 90 -6.54 -6.79 -10.76
CA ASP A 90 -5.25 -6.73 -10.06
C ASP A 90 -5.33 -7.30 -8.63
N ILE A 91 -6.43 -7.04 -7.89
CA ILE A 91 -6.64 -7.59 -6.55
C ILE A 91 -6.75 -9.12 -6.60
N LEU A 92 -7.58 -9.65 -7.50
CA LEU A 92 -7.74 -11.09 -7.68
C LEU A 92 -6.43 -11.73 -8.13
N GLY A 93 -5.74 -11.13 -9.09
CA GLY A 93 -4.43 -11.56 -9.56
C GLY A 93 -3.37 -11.56 -8.45
N ALA A 94 -3.30 -10.53 -7.64
CA ALA A 94 -2.41 -10.45 -6.49
C ALA A 94 -2.65 -11.61 -5.51
N ASN A 95 -3.91 -11.88 -5.18
CA ASN A 95 -4.27 -12.99 -4.30
C ASN A 95 -3.89 -14.35 -4.91
N ALA A 96 -4.13 -14.56 -6.21
CA ALA A 96 -3.77 -15.79 -6.92
C ALA A 96 -2.25 -16.03 -6.97
N LEU A 97 -1.47 -14.95 -7.11
CA LEU A 97 0.00 -14.98 -7.08
C LEU A 97 0.60 -15.10 -5.67
N GLY A 98 -0.24 -15.13 -4.61
CA GLY A 98 0.19 -15.27 -3.23
C GLY A 98 0.60 -13.97 -2.54
N ILE A 99 0.34 -12.81 -3.15
CA ILE A 99 0.58 -11.49 -2.52
C ILE A 99 -0.49 -11.27 -1.47
N LYS A 100 -0.07 -11.10 -0.21
CA LYS A 100 -0.98 -10.99 0.93
C LYS A 100 -1.19 -9.55 1.42
N ASN A 101 -0.24 -8.64 1.20
CA ASN A 101 -0.33 -7.28 1.71
C ASN A 101 -0.51 -6.30 0.56
N ILE A 102 -1.54 -5.46 0.65
CA ILE A 102 -1.83 -4.40 -0.32
C ILE A 102 -1.95 -3.05 0.40
N LEU A 103 -1.25 -2.03 -0.12
CA LEU A 103 -1.44 -0.64 0.30
C LEU A 103 -2.26 0.11 -0.75
N CYS A 104 -3.46 0.51 -0.36
CA CYS A 104 -4.36 1.29 -1.22
C CYS A 104 -3.99 2.76 -1.22
N ILE A 105 -3.69 3.31 -2.40
CA ILE A 105 -3.37 4.73 -2.57
C ILE A 105 -4.24 5.36 -3.67
N THR A 106 -4.54 6.65 -3.53
CA THR A 106 -5.28 7.38 -4.57
C THR A 106 -4.40 7.61 -5.79
N GLY A 107 -3.11 7.84 -5.57
CA GLY A 107 -2.12 8.18 -6.59
C GLY A 107 -1.86 9.69 -6.69
N ASP A 108 -0.65 10.03 -7.12
CA ASP A 108 -0.23 11.42 -7.35
C ASP A 108 -0.90 12.00 -8.61
N SER A 109 -0.96 13.33 -8.71
CA SER A 109 -1.43 13.98 -9.94
C SER A 109 -0.54 13.63 -11.14
N VAL A 110 -1.13 13.34 -12.30
CA VAL A 110 -0.39 13.08 -13.54
C VAL A 110 0.53 14.24 -13.93
N LYS A 111 0.16 15.48 -13.56
CA LYS A 111 0.97 16.67 -13.78
C LYS A 111 2.30 16.68 -13.01
N ALA A 112 2.45 15.83 -12.01
CA ALA A 112 3.71 15.68 -11.26
C ALA A 112 4.71 14.75 -11.96
N GLY A 113 4.27 14.04 -13.01
CA GLY A 113 5.05 13.03 -13.72
C GLY A 113 5.69 13.52 -15.01
N ASP A 114 6.18 12.54 -15.76
CA ASP A 114 6.89 12.74 -17.04
C ASP A 114 5.99 12.59 -18.28
N GLN A 115 4.69 12.27 -18.10
CA GLN A 115 3.69 12.12 -19.17
C GLN A 115 2.44 12.93 -18.82
N GLN A 116 2.57 14.24 -18.84
CA GLN A 116 1.55 15.18 -18.32
C GLN A 116 0.25 15.20 -19.12
N GLU A 117 0.28 14.74 -20.36
CA GLU A 117 -0.87 14.57 -21.27
C GLU A 117 -1.75 13.37 -20.91
N THR A 118 -1.24 12.44 -20.09
CA THR A 118 -1.97 11.26 -19.70
C THR A 118 -3.23 11.62 -18.91
N LYS A 119 -4.35 10.98 -19.24
CA LYS A 119 -5.62 11.18 -18.53
C LYS A 119 -5.67 10.26 -17.31
N ALA A 120 -5.83 10.87 -16.13
CA ALA A 120 -6.10 10.12 -14.92
C ALA A 120 -7.52 9.52 -14.95
N VAL A 121 -7.67 8.31 -14.44
CA VAL A 121 -8.96 7.60 -14.38
C VAL A 121 -9.72 7.97 -13.10
N HIS A 122 -9.12 7.75 -11.93
CA HIS A 122 -9.68 8.06 -10.61
C HIS A 122 -11.17 7.66 -10.44
N GLU A 123 -11.59 6.54 -11.06
CA GLU A 123 -12.94 6.01 -10.86
C GLU A 123 -13.14 5.54 -9.41
N PHE A 124 -12.07 5.03 -8.79
CA PHE A 124 -11.98 4.76 -7.37
C PHE A 124 -11.02 5.74 -6.68
N GLU A 125 -11.18 5.84 -5.38
CA GLU A 125 -10.20 6.35 -4.43
C GLU A 125 -9.88 5.29 -3.39
N ALA A 126 -8.85 5.49 -2.58
CA ALA A 126 -8.35 4.50 -1.64
C ALA A 126 -9.44 3.89 -0.73
N VAL A 127 -10.45 4.67 -0.31
CA VAL A 127 -11.56 4.19 0.53
C VAL A 127 -12.44 3.18 -0.22
N ARG A 128 -12.76 3.45 -1.49
CA ARG A 128 -13.54 2.52 -2.33
C ARG A 128 -12.74 1.25 -2.63
N LEU A 129 -11.43 1.39 -2.88
CA LEU A 129 -10.55 0.24 -3.13
C LEU A 129 -10.45 -0.67 -1.89
N LEU A 130 -10.35 -0.09 -0.68
CA LEU A 130 -10.40 -0.85 0.57
C LEU A 130 -11.70 -1.64 0.72
N LYS A 131 -12.85 -0.98 0.48
CA LYS A 131 -14.16 -1.65 0.53
C LYS A 131 -14.25 -2.81 -0.47
N GLN A 132 -13.68 -2.65 -1.66
CA GLN A 132 -13.63 -3.72 -2.67
C GLN A 132 -12.82 -4.91 -2.20
N ILE A 133 -11.63 -4.67 -1.61
CA ILE A 133 -10.82 -5.74 -1.01
C ILE A 133 -11.60 -6.43 0.12
N GLN A 134 -12.27 -5.66 0.97
CA GLN A 134 -13.09 -6.21 2.05
C GLN A 134 -14.20 -7.13 1.52
N SER A 135 -14.92 -6.71 0.47
CA SER A 135 -15.94 -7.53 -0.18
C SER A 135 -15.34 -8.83 -0.72
N PHE A 136 -14.22 -8.78 -1.42
CA PHE A 136 -13.55 -9.98 -1.93
C PHE A 136 -13.03 -10.90 -0.82
N ASN A 137 -12.56 -10.35 0.30
CA ASN A 137 -12.18 -11.13 1.47
C ASN A 137 -13.39 -11.83 2.13
N GLN A 138 -14.59 -11.28 1.95
CA GLN A 138 -15.85 -11.89 2.39
C GLN A 138 -16.43 -12.87 1.35
N GLY A 139 -15.84 -12.96 0.16
CA GLY A 139 -16.33 -13.79 -0.94
C GLY A 139 -17.49 -13.18 -1.70
N ILE A 140 -17.62 -11.85 -1.69
CA ILE A 140 -18.70 -11.12 -2.35
C ILE A 140 -18.13 -10.37 -3.55
N ASP A 141 -18.73 -10.53 -4.72
CA ASP A 141 -18.39 -9.77 -5.90
C ASP A 141 -19.11 -8.39 -5.95
N PRO A 142 -18.77 -7.52 -6.90
CA PRO A 142 -19.39 -6.21 -7.01
C PRO A 142 -20.88 -6.21 -7.37
N THR A 143 -21.43 -7.32 -7.84
CA THR A 143 -22.86 -7.49 -8.15
C THR A 143 -23.63 -8.04 -6.94
N PHE A 144 -22.96 -8.20 -5.80
CA PHE A 144 -23.47 -8.78 -4.55
C PHE A 144 -23.77 -10.28 -4.64
N GLU A 145 -23.19 -10.96 -5.61
CA GLU A 145 -23.20 -12.42 -5.71
C GLU A 145 -21.99 -13.02 -5.01
N GLN A 146 -21.99 -14.32 -4.79
CA GLN A 146 -20.81 -15.01 -4.27
C GLN A 146 -19.74 -15.09 -5.35
N LEU A 147 -18.48 -14.89 -4.96
CA LEU A 147 -17.35 -15.19 -5.84
C LEU A 147 -17.37 -16.69 -6.17
N PRO A 148 -17.36 -17.07 -7.47
CA PRO A 148 -17.57 -18.46 -7.87
C PRO A 148 -16.52 -19.43 -7.34
N ASP A 149 -15.27 -18.99 -7.20
CA ASP A 149 -14.17 -19.89 -6.88
C ASP A 149 -13.71 -19.80 -5.42
N LYS A 150 -13.19 -18.64 -5.01
CA LYS A 150 -12.63 -18.49 -3.67
C LYS A 150 -12.54 -17.02 -3.26
N ARG A 151 -12.86 -16.73 -1.99
CA ARG A 151 -12.59 -15.44 -1.39
C ARG A 151 -11.08 -15.13 -1.35
N THR A 152 -10.75 -13.84 -1.37
CA THR A 152 -9.37 -13.40 -1.19
C THR A 152 -8.97 -13.42 0.30
N GLU A 153 -7.66 -13.37 0.57
CA GLU A 153 -7.08 -13.28 1.92
C GLU A 153 -6.04 -12.16 1.93
N ILE A 154 -6.49 -10.92 1.75
CA ILE A 154 -5.63 -9.75 1.61
C ILE A 154 -5.64 -8.92 2.90
N PHE A 155 -4.47 -8.66 3.45
CA PHE A 155 -4.22 -7.73 4.53
C PHE A 155 -3.99 -6.33 3.94
N SER A 156 -5.01 -5.48 4.00
CA SER A 156 -5.01 -4.18 3.32
C SER A 156 -4.67 -3.02 4.24
N GLY A 157 -3.92 -2.06 3.74
CA GLY A 157 -3.61 -0.81 4.41
C GLY A 157 -3.92 0.41 3.56
N ALA A 158 -3.78 1.58 4.14
CA ALA A 158 -3.98 2.85 3.45
C ALA A 158 -2.92 3.89 3.83
N ALA A 159 -2.59 4.77 2.89
CA ALA A 159 -1.69 5.88 3.14
C ALA A 159 -2.38 7.00 3.93
N VAL A 160 -1.62 7.68 4.80
CA VAL A 160 -2.05 8.87 5.54
C VAL A 160 -0.93 9.91 5.56
N ASP A 161 -1.30 11.18 5.73
CA ASP A 161 -0.32 12.26 5.91
C ASP A 161 -0.53 12.94 7.26
N PRO A 162 0.30 12.63 8.27
CA PRO A 162 0.22 13.25 9.60
C PRO A 162 0.46 14.76 9.60
N SER A 163 1.14 15.30 8.58
CA SER A 163 1.44 16.74 8.46
C SER A 163 0.24 17.57 7.98
N CYS A 164 -0.87 16.91 7.60
CA CYS A 164 -2.08 17.58 7.12
C CYS A 164 -2.56 18.65 8.12
N ARG A 165 -2.62 19.92 7.68
CA ARG A 165 -2.99 21.06 8.50
C ARG A 165 -4.41 20.96 9.06
N ASN A 166 -5.35 20.47 8.26
CA ASN A 166 -6.75 20.29 8.69
C ASN A 166 -6.91 18.98 9.48
N LYS A 167 -6.73 19.04 10.79
CA LYS A 167 -6.81 17.88 11.70
C LYS A 167 -8.19 17.22 11.70
N ARG A 168 -9.28 18.01 11.59
CA ARG A 168 -10.65 17.47 11.51
C ARG A 168 -10.83 16.61 10.26
N SER A 169 -10.36 17.12 9.12
CA SER A 169 -10.39 16.38 7.85
C SER A 169 -9.50 15.11 7.91
N LEU A 170 -8.30 15.22 8.50
CA LEU A 170 -7.40 14.08 8.68
C LEU A 170 -8.07 12.98 9.51
N LYS A 171 -8.64 13.33 10.67
CA LYS A 171 -9.36 12.39 11.55
C LYS A 171 -10.52 11.71 10.83
N SER A 172 -11.36 12.49 10.13
CA SER A 172 -12.50 11.97 9.39
C SER A 172 -12.07 11.01 8.27
N ARG A 173 -11.07 11.39 7.47
CA ARG A 173 -10.55 10.53 6.39
C ARG A 173 -9.90 9.26 6.92
N THR A 174 -9.18 9.33 8.03
CA THR A 174 -8.56 8.16 8.66
C THR A 174 -9.63 7.19 9.18
N ARG A 175 -10.68 7.71 9.83
CA ARG A 175 -11.82 6.90 10.28
C ARG A 175 -12.48 6.18 9.11
N LYS A 176 -12.79 6.89 8.02
CA LYS A 176 -13.37 6.29 6.81
C LYS A 176 -12.51 5.15 6.23
N LYS A 177 -11.18 5.26 6.28
CA LYS A 177 -10.27 4.20 5.85
C LYS A 177 -10.34 2.98 6.78
N LYS A 178 -10.39 3.20 8.10
CA LYS A 178 -10.57 2.10 9.08
C LYS A 178 -11.90 1.39 8.85
N GLU A 179 -13.00 2.13 8.74
CA GLU A 179 -14.35 1.60 8.49
C GLU A 179 -14.46 0.87 7.14
N ALA A 180 -13.65 1.26 6.16
CA ALA A 180 -13.57 0.61 4.86
C ALA A 180 -12.71 -0.67 4.86
N GLY A 181 -12.14 -1.07 6.00
CA GLY A 181 -11.38 -2.32 6.14
C GLY A 181 -9.86 -2.15 6.11
N ALA A 182 -9.31 -0.94 6.32
CA ALA A 182 -7.88 -0.78 6.51
C ALA A 182 -7.44 -1.44 7.82
N ASN A 183 -6.48 -2.37 7.72
CA ASN A 183 -5.89 -3.08 8.84
C ASN A 183 -4.65 -2.37 9.40
N PHE A 184 -4.00 -1.54 8.60
CA PHE A 184 -2.87 -0.71 9.00
C PHE A 184 -2.85 0.60 8.21
N LEU A 185 -2.13 1.59 8.74
CA LEU A 185 -1.85 2.84 8.05
C LEU A 185 -0.36 2.93 7.76
N GLN A 186 -0.01 3.51 6.61
CA GLN A 186 1.35 3.91 6.30
C GLN A 186 1.39 5.42 6.12
N THR A 187 2.29 6.11 6.84
CA THR A 187 2.38 7.55 6.69
C THR A 187 3.17 7.93 5.44
N GLN A 188 2.91 9.14 4.93
CA GLN A 188 3.91 9.84 4.12
C GLN A 188 5.18 10.05 4.96
N MET A 189 6.29 10.46 4.30
CA MET A 189 7.53 10.75 5.01
C MET A 189 7.31 11.79 6.11
N VAL A 190 7.67 11.43 7.33
CA VAL A 190 7.52 12.29 8.51
C VAL A 190 8.86 12.97 8.78
N MET A 191 8.91 14.28 8.55
CA MET A 191 10.10 15.11 8.79
C MET A 191 10.12 15.68 10.22
N ASP A 192 8.96 15.87 10.84
CA ASP A 192 8.83 16.31 12.24
C ASP A 192 8.09 15.23 13.04
N ARG A 193 8.78 14.68 14.04
CA ARG A 193 8.25 13.63 14.92
C ARG A 193 6.96 14.03 15.64
N ASN A 194 6.77 15.34 15.90
CA ASN A 194 5.58 15.81 16.63
C ASN A 194 4.30 15.58 15.83
N TYR A 195 4.34 15.68 14.50
CA TYR A 195 3.20 15.33 13.66
C TYR A 195 2.80 13.86 13.83
N LEU A 196 3.80 12.95 13.86
CA LEU A 196 3.54 11.54 14.09
C LEU A 196 2.99 11.25 15.48
N ILE A 197 3.62 11.81 16.52
CA ILE A 197 3.19 11.62 17.92
C ILE A 197 1.75 12.08 18.10
N ASN A 198 1.42 13.29 17.62
CA ASN A 198 0.07 13.83 17.73
C ASN A 198 -0.93 13.01 16.92
N PHE A 199 -0.57 12.59 15.71
CA PHE A 199 -1.41 11.72 14.89
C PHE A 199 -1.70 10.39 15.60
N CYS A 200 -0.69 9.75 16.15
CA CYS A 200 -0.87 8.50 16.89
C CYS A 200 -1.76 8.73 18.12
N LYS A 201 -1.46 9.72 18.94
CA LYS A 201 -2.18 10.01 20.19
C LYS A 201 -3.65 10.39 19.95
N GLU A 202 -3.93 11.24 18.96
CA GLU A 202 -5.25 11.83 18.75
C GLU A 202 -6.13 11.04 17.77
N ILE A 203 -5.53 10.25 16.88
CA ILE A 203 -6.26 9.62 15.77
C ILE A 203 -6.05 8.12 15.73
N SER A 204 -4.82 7.60 15.53
CA SER A 204 -4.66 6.17 15.27
C SER A 204 -4.87 5.29 16.50
N ASN A 205 -4.39 5.69 17.69
CA ASN A 205 -4.61 4.93 18.93
C ASN A 205 -6.09 4.85 19.30
N PRO A 206 -6.88 5.98 19.30
CA PRO A 206 -8.32 5.90 19.52
C PRO A 206 -9.09 5.07 18.47
N LEU A 207 -8.55 4.89 17.26
CA LEU A 207 -9.12 4.05 16.22
C LEU A 207 -8.59 2.60 16.26
N GLU A 208 -7.66 2.30 17.16
CA GLU A 208 -7.03 0.98 17.29
C GLU A 208 -6.49 0.47 15.94
N ILE A 209 -5.78 1.35 15.20
CA ILE A 209 -5.19 0.99 13.92
C ILE A 209 -3.68 1.21 13.96
N PRO A 210 -2.87 0.17 13.68
CA PRO A 210 -1.41 0.28 13.71
C PRO A 210 -0.90 1.19 12.59
N VAL A 211 0.22 1.86 12.87
CA VAL A 211 0.85 2.83 11.96
C VAL A 211 2.27 2.41 11.63
N ILE A 212 2.57 2.31 10.35
CA ILE A 212 3.92 2.20 9.82
C ILE A 212 4.37 3.62 9.46
N ALA A 213 5.33 4.15 10.21
CA ALA A 213 5.85 5.50 9.98
C ALA A 213 6.86 5.51 8.82
N GLY A 214 6.60 6.33 7.82
CA GLY A 214 7.55 6.62 6.75
C GLY A 214 8.66 7.55 7.26
N VAL A 215 9.91 7.11 7.16
CA VAL A 215 11.09 7.91 7.50
C VAL A 215 12.04 7.95 6.30
N PHE A 216 12.71 9.09 6.13
CA PHE A 216 13.72 9.25 5.10
C PHE A 216 15.11 9.16 5.74
N LEU A 217 15.92 8.22 5.25
CA LEU A 217 17.32 8.11 5.64
C LEU A 217 18.17 8.88 4.61
N SER A 218 18.75 10.00 5.05
CA SER A 218 19.68 10.76 4.24
C SER A 218 21.10 10.27 4.49
N LEU A 219 21.79 9.81 3.45
CA LEU A 219 23.21 9.44 3.53
C LEU A 219 24.15 10.66 3.60
N ILE A 220 23.63 11.85 3.36
CA ILE A 220 24.43 13.10 3.33
C ILE A 220 24.61 13.66 4.76
N HIS A 221 23.78 13.22 5.71
CA HIS A 221 23.75 13.72 7.08
C HIS A 221 24.25 12.68 8.12
N ILE A 222 24.91 11.64 7.65
CA ILE A 222 25.57 10.63 8.49
C ILE A 222 27.05 10.93 8.57
#